data_caa5e04e4c8ca35ce025963ac7ed9651
#
_entry.id   caa5e04e4c8ca35ce025963ac7ed9651
#
_cell.length_a   1.000
_cell.length_b   1.000
_cell.length_c   1.000
_cell.angle_alpha   90.00
_cell.angle_beta   90.00
_cell.angle_gamma   90.00
#
_symmetry.space_group_name_H-M   'P 1'
#
loop_
_entity.id
_entity.type
_entity.pdbx_description
1 polymer ?
#
loop_
_entity_poly.entity_id
_entity_poly.type
_entity_poly.pdbx_seq_one_letter_code
_entity_poly.pdbx_strand_id
1 'polypeptide(L)'
;FIIDGRRLKAINQWYNKRNAFLQSIKDRQHLGYKPTNRQKANTRDRNNKVNDYMNKAARKIIDYCISNDIGTLVAGYNEIFQHSSDIGKVNNQNFVNIPYGQLQSKLEYLCELNGIVFVKQEESYTSKSSFWDRDELPVYNDDNIKTYSFSGIRIHRGMYQCKNGKCLNADVNGALNILRKSNVVSLEGLY
;
A
#
# COMPACT_ATOMS: atom_id res chain seq x y z
N PHE A 1 12.45 -8.20 -3.56
CA PHE A 1 12.82 -6.79 -3.82
C PHE A 1 11.76 -5.83 -3.24
N ILE A 2 12.09 -4.55 -3.11
CA ILE A 2 11.20 -3.51 -2.59
C ILE A 2 11.00 -2.44 -3.67
N ILE A 3 9.76 -2.03 -3.90
CA ILE A 3 9.44 -0.88 -4.75
C ILE A 3 9.23 0.35 -3.87
N ASP A 4 10.04 1.38 -4.10
CA ASP A 4 10.06 2.58 -3.29
C ASP A 4 8.93 3.56 -3.64
N GLY A 5 7.94 3.69 -2.75
CA GLY A 5 6.81 4.62 -2.89
C GLY A 5 7.12 6.11 -2.68
N ARG A 6 8.35 6.50 -2.35
CA ARG A 6 8.71 7.92 -2.06
C ARG A 6 8.44 8.84 -3.24
N ARG A 7 8.63 8.36 -4.47
CA ARG A 7 8.33 9.13 -5.69
C ARG A 7 6.85 9.51 -5.80
N LEU A 8 5.94 8.57 -5.53
CA LEU A 8 4.49 8.86 -5.49
C LEU A 8 4.14 9.89 -4.44
N LYS A 9 4.75 9.76 -3.26
CA LYS A 9 4.56 10.71 -2.18
C LYS A 9 5.02 12.11 -2.58
N ALA A 10 6.17 12.23 -3.22
CA ALA A 10 6.70 13.52 -3.71
C ALA A 10 5.77 14.13 -4.77
N ILE A 11 5.25 13.35 -5.71
CA ILE A 11 4.27 13.80 -6.72
C ILE A 11 3.02 14.39 -6.05
N ASN A 12 2.46 13.67 -5.06
CA ASN A 12 1.27 14.11 -4.35
C ASN A 12 1.52 15.36 -3.50
N GLN A 13 2.66 15.44 -2.81
CA GLN A 13 3.03 16.62 -2.03
C GLN A 13 3.20 17.86 -2.90
N TRP A 14 3.86 17.71 -4.04
CA TRP A 14 4.01 18.83 -5.00
C TRP A 14 2.65 19.25 -5.55
N TYR A 15 1.81 18.31 -5.94
CA TYR A 15 0.44 18.58 -6.40
C TYR A 15 -0.35 19.37 -5.35
N ASN A 16 -0.34 18.92 -4.10
CA ASN A 16 -1.08 19.57 -3.01
C ASN A 16 -0.61 21.01 -2.78
N LYS A 17 0.71 21.24 -2.74
CA LYS A 17 1.28 22.60 -2.60
C LYS A 17 0.87 23.51 -3.75
N ARG A 18 0.98 23.01 -4.99
CA ARG A 18 0.62 23.79 -6.18
C ARG A 18 -0.89 24.04 -6.23
N ASN A 19 -1.71 23.07 -5.90
CA ASN A 19 -3.17 23.23 -5.89
C ASN A 19 -3.62 24.22 -4.81
N ALA A 20 -3.03 24.19 -3.62
CA ALA A 20 -3.29 25.16 -2.56
C ALA A 20 -2.92 26.59 -2.99
N PHE A 21 -1.77 26.76 -3.67
CA PHE A 21 -1.38 28.06 -4.24
C PHE A 21 -2.39 28.55 -5.29
N LEU A 22 -2.79 27.69 -6.23
CA LEU A 22 -3.80 28.05 -7.24
C LEU A 22 -5.16 28.38 -6.60
N GLN A 23 -5.52 27.66 -5.52
CA GLN A 23 -6.73 27.96 -4.77
C GLN A 23 -6.66 29.32 -4.09
N SER A 24 -5.55 29.69 -3.47
CA SER A 24 -5.39 31.01 -2.83
C SER A 24 -5.49 32.19 -3.81
N ILE A 25 -5.04 32.00 -5.06
CA ILE A 25 -5.23 33.00 -6.14
C ILE A 25 -6.71 33.11 -6.49
N LYS A 26 -7.36 31.96 -6.68
CA LYS A 26 -8.77 31.86 -7.03
C LYS A 26 -9.66 32.53 -5.98
N ASP A 27 -9.38 32.29 -4.69
CA ASP A 27 -10.13 32.85 -3.57
C ASP A 27 -9.99 34.39 -3.52
N ARG A 28 -8.76 34.91 -3.76
CA ARG A 28 -8.53 36.34 -3.84
C ARG A 28 -9.24 37.02 -5.03
N GLN A 29 -9.47 36.27 -6.10
CA GLN A 29 -10.15 36.78 -7.31
C GLN A 29 -11.67 36.52 -7.27
N HIS A 30 -12.20 35.95 -6.19
CA HIS A 30 -13.62 35.57 -6.01
C HIS A 30 -14.21 34.73 -7.16
N LEU A 31 -13.43 33.81 -7.74
CA LEU A 31 -13.78 33.05 -8.94
C LEU A 31 -14.70 31.83 -8.67
N GLY A 32 -15.52 31.84 -7.63
CA GLY A 32 -16.51 30.80 -7.36
C GLY A 32 -15.91 29.41 -7.09
N TYR A 33 -16.74 28.37 -7.03
CA TYR A 33 -16.34 27.03 -6.58
C TYR A 33 -15.73 26.12 -7.67
N LYS A 34 -15.97 26.37 -8.95
CA LYS A 34 -15.53 25.48 -10.05
C LYS A 34 -14.00 25.54 -10.22
N PRO A 35 -13.33 24.40 -10.41
CA PRO A 35 -11.88 24.37 -10.67
C PRO A 35 -11.50 25.18 -11.92
N THR A 36 -10.46 25.97 -11.82
CA THR A 36 -9.89 26.72 -12.96
C THR A 36 -9.21 25.77 -13.97
N ASN A 37 -8.97 26.21 -15.19
CA ASN A 37 -8.25 25.41 -16.19
C ASN A 37 -6.83 25.04 -15.72
N ARG A 38 -6.15 25.91 -14.96
CA ARG A 38 -4.85 25.61 -14.35
C ARG A 38 -4.94 24.54 -13.28
N GLN A 39 -5.97 24.53 -12.44
CA GLN A 39 -6.21 23.47 -11.45
C GLN A 39 -6.52 22.15 -12.14
N LYS A 40 -7.36 22.14 -13.19
CA LYS A 40 -7.65 20.93 -14.00
C LYS A 40 -6.38 20.36 -14.65
N ALA A 41 -5.54 21.22 -15.23
CA ALA A 41 -4.27 20.82 -15.81
C ALA A 41 -3.33 20.20 -14.75
N ASN A 42 -3.19 20.84 -13.58
CA ASN A 42 -2.40 20.35 -12.47
C ASN A 42 -2.87 18.96 -12.00
N THR A 43 -4.19 18.75 -11.91
CA THR A 43 -4.79 17.46 -11.54
C THR A 43 -4.50 16.40 -12.61
N ARG A 44 -4.67 16.72 -13.89
CA ARG A 44 -4.36 15.80 -15.00
C ARG A 44 -2.89 15.38 -15.00
N ASP A 45 -1.97 16.32 -14.86
CA ASP A 45 -0.53 16.05 -14.80
C ASP A 45 -0.16 15.11 -13.65
N ARG A 46 -0.73 15.37 -12.46
CA ARG A 46 -0.56 14.50 -11.30
C ARG A 46 -1.08 13.10 -11.60
N ASN A 47 -2.29 12.98 -12.13
CA ASN A 47 -2.90 11.67 -12.40
C ASN A 47 -2.10 10.88 -13.44
N ASN A 48 -1.60 11.53 -14.48
CA ASN A 48 -0.74 10.91 -15.49
C ASN A 48 0.56 10.38 -14.89
N LYS A 49 1.24 11.17 -14.03
CA LYS A 49 2.47 10.76 -13.34
C LYS A 49 2.25 9.59 -12.40
N VAL A 50 1.13 9.60 -11.66
CA VAL A 50 0.77 8.48 -10.76
C VAL A 50 0.46 7.23 -11.57
N ASN A 51 -0.33 7.35 -12.64
CA ASN A 51 -0.68 6.21 -13.49
C ASN A 51 0.56 5.60 -14.18
N ASP A 52 1.48 6.42 -14.68
CA ASP A 52 2.76 5.97 -15.25
C ASP A 52 3.58 5.18 -14.20
N TYR A 53 3.67 5.72 -12.98
CA TYR A 53 4.37 5.02 -11.90
C TYR A 53 3.73 3.67 -11.57
N MET A 54 2.38 3.61 -11.47
CA MET A 54 1.66 2.36 -11.19
C MET A 54 1.85 1.33 -12.30
N ASN A 55 1.82 1.76 -13.58
CA ASN A 55 2.09 0.87 -14.70
C ASN A 55 3.50 0.27 -14.64
N LYS A 56 4.51 1.11 -14.36
CA LYS A 56 5.90 0.67 -14.23
C LYS A 56 6.11 -0.26 -13.04
N ALA A 57 5.47 0.04 -11.91
CA ALA A 57 5.52 -0.82 -10.72
C ALA A 57 4.89 -2.18 -10.99
N ALA A 58 3.67 -2.22 -11.56
CA ALA A 58 3.00 -3.46 -11.90
C ALA A 58 3.81 -4.30 -12.89
N ARG A 59 4.32 -3.69 -13.97
CA ARG A 59 5.17 -4.40 -14.95
C ARG A 59 6.41 -4.99 -14.28
N LYS A 60 7.11 -4.21 -13.44
CA LYS A 60 8.30 -4.69 -12.74
C LYS A 60 8.03 -5.88 -11.82
N ILE A 61 6.84 -5.92 -11.17
CA ILE A 61 6.43 -7.07 -10.34
C ILE A 61 6.24 -8.30 -11.21
N ILE A 62 5.53 -8.17 -12.32
CA ILE A 62 5.25 -9.29 -13.23
C ILE A 62 6.52 -9.79 -13.90
N ASP A 63 7.38 -8.91 -14.39
CA ASP A 63 8.68 -9.28 -14.98
C ASP A 63 9.54 -10.05 -13.96
N TYR A 64 9.49 -9.66 -12.69
CA TYR A 64 10.16 -10.40 -11.61
C TYR A 64 9.54 -11.79 -11.40
N CYS A 65 8.21 -11.89 -11.40
CA CYS A 65 7.54 -13.19 -11.28
C CYS A 65 7.92 -14.13 -12.43
N ILE A 66 7.89 -13.64 -13.66
CA ILE A 66 8.28 -14.43 -14.85
C ILE A 66 9.74 -14.86 -14.77
N SER A 67 10.65 -13.93 -14.44
CA SER A 67 12.10 -14.22 -14.38
C SER A 67 12.50 -15.20 -13.29
N ASN A 68 11.65 -15.42 -12.28
CA ASN A 68 11.88 -16.31 -11.16
C ASN A 68 10.91 -17.50 -11.11
N ASP A 69 10.19 -17.75 -12.20
CA ASP A 69 9.20 -18.86 -12.32
C ASP A 69 8.16 -18.86 -11.18
N ILE A 70 7.67 -17.67 -10.82
CA ILE A 70 6.66 -17.50 -9.76
C ILE A 70 5.26 -17.64 -10.35
N GLY A 71 4.59 -18.74 -10.06
CA GLY A 71 3.24 -19.04 -10.56
C GLY A 71 2.10 -18.39 -9.78
N THR A 72 2.36 -17.82 -8.59
CA THR A 72 1.30 -17.21 -7.76
C THR A 72 1.77 -15.91 -7.14
N LEU A 73 0.97 -14.84 -7.28
CA LEU A 73 1.18 -13.53 -6.66
C LEU A 73 0.09 -13.27 -5.62
N VAL A 74 0.48 -13.11 -4.36
CA VAL A 74 -0.43 -12.77 -3.26
C VAL A 74 -0.35 -11.27 -2.96
N ALA A 75 -1.48 -10.58 -2.97
CA ALA A 75 -1.57 -9.17 -2.62
C ALA A 75 -2.46 -8.94 -1.40
N GLY A 76 -2.00 -8.13 -0.45
CA GLY A 76 -2.80 -7.71 0.69
C GLY A 76 -4.00 -6.88 0.26
N TYR A 77 -5.15 -7.14 0.88
CA TYR A 77 -6.40 -6.44 0.62
C TYR A 77 -7.09 -6.06 1.93
N ASN A 78 -7.56 -4.83 2.02
CA ASN A 78 -8.32 -4.36 3.17
C ASN A 78 -9.49 -3.50 2.70
N GLU A 79 -10.70 -4.01 2.84
CA GLU A 79 -11.95 -3.30 2.51
C GLU A 79 -12.16 -2.06 3.36
N ILE A 80 -11.83 -2.14 4.63
CA ILE A 80 -12.11 -1.11 5.63
C ILE A 80 -11.20 0.11 5.42
N PHE A 81 -10.00 -0.07 4.90
CA PHE A 81 -9.05 1.03 4.66
C PHE A 81 -9.55 2.07 3.64
N GLN A 82 -10.52 1.72 2.81
CA GLN A 82 -11.13 2.65 1.85
C GLN A 82 -12.20 3.55 2.50
N HIS A 83 -12.76 3.15 3.65
CA HIS A 83 -13.91 3.82 4.25
C HIS A 83 -13.61 4.57 5.56
N SER A 84 -12.59 4.19 6.34
CA SER A 84 -12.34 4.81 7.65
C SER A 84 -10.88 4.72 8.11
N SER A 85 -9.93 5.33 7.38
CA SER A 85 -8.56 5.44 7.88
C SER A 85 -8.40 6.71 8.71
N ASP A 86 -8.51 6.62 10.03
CA ASP A 86 -8.11 7.69 10.94
C ASP A 86 -6.65 7.52 11.38
N ILE A 87 -5.72 7.78 10.45
CA ILE A 87 -4.27 7.79 10.68
C ILE A 87 -3.72 9.20 10.89
N GLY A 88 -4.62 10.15 11.21
CA GLY A 88 -4.30 11.56 11.39
C GLY A 88 -4.27 12.37 10.10
N LYS A 89 -4.66 13.65 10.20
CA LYS A 89 -4.96 14.56 9.06
C LYS A 89 -3.85 14.64 7.99
N VAL A 90 -2.58 14.63 8.39
CA VAL A 90 -1.43 14.71 7.47
C VAL A 90 -1.15 13.35 6.79
N ASN A 91 -1.31 12.26 7.52
CA ASN A 91 -1.12 10.92 6.96
C ASN A 91 -2.27 10.53 6.04
N ASN A 92 -3.51 10.84 6.40
CA ASN A 92 -4.68 10.65 5.55
C ASN A 92 -4.51 11.34 4.19
N GLN A 93 -4.06 12.61 4.16
CA GLN A 93 -3.78 13.32 2.91
C GLN A 93 -2.71 12.63 2.04
N ASN A 94 -1.73 11.98 2.65
CA ASN A 94 -0.65 11.31 1.93
C ASN A 94 -1.05 9.91 1.43
N PHE A 95 -1.86 9.16 2.19
CA PHE A 95 -2.28 7.79 1.86
C PHE A 95 -3.50 7.72 0.94
N VAL A 96 -4.51 8.56 1.15
CA VAL A 96 -5.73 8.62 0.31
C VAL A 96 -5.41 8.93 -1.16
N ASN A 97 -4.26 9.53 -1.44
CA ASN A 97 -3.84 9.88 -2.80
C ASN A 97 -3.04 8.77 -3.53
N ILE A 98 -2.84 7.58 -2.93
CA ILE A 98 -2.19 6.44 -3.60
C ILE A 98 -3.27 5.46 -4.04
N PRO A 99 -3.50 5.27 -5.36
CA PRO A 99 -4.59 4.43 -5.84
C PRO A 99 -4.21 2.93 -5.79
N TYR A 100 -4.18 2.35 -4.59
CA TYR A 100 -3.85 0.92 -4.38
C TYR A 100 -4.78 -0.02 -5.15
N GLY A 101 -6.09 0.27 -5.18
CA GLY A 101 -7.04 -0.51 -5.97
C GLY A 101 -6.71 -0.53 -7.46
N GLN A 102 -6.21 0.60 -8.00
CA GLN A 102 -5.77 0.65 -9.39
C GLN A 102 -4.52 -0.22 -9.63
N LEU A 103 -3.58 -0.26 -8.67
CA LEU A 103 -2.41 -1.14 -8.76
C LEU A 103 -2.85 -2.61 -8.74
N GLN A 104 -3.74 -2.98 -7.82
CA GLN A 104 -4.26 -4.35 -7.72
C GLN A 104 -4.97 -4.79 -9.01
N SER A 105 -5.86 -3.95 -9.58
CA SER A 105 -6.53 -4.29 -10.85
C SER A 105 -5.54 -4.45 -12.00
N LYS A 106 -4.47 -3.64 -12.04
CA LYS A 106 -3.41 -3.80 -13.04
C LYS A 106 -2.61 -5.09 -12.85
N LEU A 107 -2.30 -5.45 -11.61
CA LEU A 107 -1.60 -6.71 -11.30
C LEU A 107 -2.46 -7.92 -11.66
N GLU A 108 -3.74 -7.91 -11.29
CA GLU A 108 -4.71 -8.96 -11.61
C GLU A 108 -4.77 -9.21 -13.13
N TYR A 109 -4.97 -8.14 -13.92
CA TYR A 109 -4.97 -8.22 -15.38
C TYR A 109 -3.64 -8.75 -15.96
N LEU A 110 -2.50 -8.26 -15.47
CA LEU A 110 -1.19 -8.70 -15.96
C LEU A 110 -0.86 -10.13 -15.52
N CYS A 111 -1.31 -10.57 -14.36
CA CYS A 111 -1.19 -11.96 -13.92
C CYS A 111 -1.96 -12.89 -14.84
N GLU A 112 -3.22 -12.56 -15.16
CA GLU A 112 -4.06 -13.32 -16.12
C GLU A 112 -3.38 -13.47 -17.48
N LEU A 113 -2.83 -12.38 -18.03
CA LEU A 113 -2.13 -12.39 -19.31
C LEU A 113 -0.86 -13.27 -19.33
N ASN A 114 -0.25 -13.52 -18.19
CA ASN A 114 1.01 -14.26 -18.10
C ASN A 114 0.84 -15.63 -17.40
N GLY A 115 -0.39 -16.09 -17.17
CA GLY A 115 -0.65 -17.38 -16.54
C GLY A 115 -0.25 -17.46 -15.06
N ILE A 116 -0.18 -16.31 -14.38
CA ILE A 116 0.13 -16.20 -12.95
C ILE A 116 -1.18 -16.13 -12.17
N VAL A 117 -1.32 -16.92 -11.13
CA VAL A 117 -2.49 -16.87 -10.23
C VAL A 117 -2.39 -15.62 -9.36
N PHE A 118 -3.44 -14.80 -9.34
CA PHE A 118 -3.52 -13.61 -8.48
C PHE A 118 -4.44 -13.88 -7.29
N VAL A 119 -3.92 -13.78 -6.08
CA VAL A 119 -4.65 -14.02 -4.82
C VAL A 119 -4.76 -12.73 -4.02
N LYS A 120 -5.98 -12.30 -3.71
CA LYS A 120 -6.25 -11.19 -2.77
C LYS A 120 -6.41 -11.76 -1.37
N GLN A 121 -5.53 -11.37 -0.46
CA GLN A 121 -5.53 -11.84 0.92
C GLN A 121 -5.90 -10.71 1.87
N GLU A 122 -6.85 -10.94 2.75
CA GLU A 122 -7.19 -10.03 3.84
C GLU A 122 -5.95 -9.81 4.75
N GLU A 123 -5.63 -8.52 5.06
CA GLU A 123 -4.34 -8.14 5.65
C GLU A 123 -4.44 -7.62 7.10
N SER A 124 -5.58 -7.77 7.80
CA SER A 124 -5.70 -7.33 9.19
C SER A 124 -4.59 -7.89 10.05
N TYR A 125 -4.05 -7.03 10.90
CA TYR A 125 -2.97 -7.31 11.87
C TYR A 125 -1.61 -7.76 11.28
N THR A 126 -1.46 -7.97 9.98
CA THR A 126 -0.21 -8.45 9.37
C THR A 126 0.98 -7.53 9.59
N SER A 127 0.76 -6.22 9.73
CA SER A 127 1.82 -5.25 10.04
C SER A 127 2.18 -5.17 11.51
N LYS A 128 1.34 -5.72 12.40
CA LYS A 128 1.55 -5.73 13.85
C LYS A 128 2.15 -7.06 14.33
N SER A 129 1.74 -8.18 13.73
CA SER A 129 2.19 -9.52 14.06
C SER A 129 3.65 -9.73 13.64
N SER A 130 4.41 -10.45 14.46
CA SER A 130 5.78 -10.85 14.12
C SER A 130 5.75 -12.10 13.25
N PHE A 131 6.36 -12.03 12.05
CA PHE A 131 6.49 -13.19 11.18
C PHE A 131 7.42 -14.26 11.80
N TRP A 132 8.60 -13.84 12.27
CA TRP A 132 9.60 -14.75 12.82
C TRP A 132 9.20 -15.40 14.15
N ASP A 133 8.41 -14.70 14.95
CA ASP A 133 7.90 -15.24 16.22
C ASP A 133 6.62 -16.05 16.03
N ARG A 134 6.14 -16.21 14.80
CA ARG A 134 4.91 -16.94 14.44
C ARG A 134 3.67 -16.46 15.17
N ASP A 135 3.57 -15.16 15.44
CA ASP A 135 2.39 -14.58 16.07
C ASP A 135 1.10 -14.99 15.34
N GLU A 136 0.01 -15.08 16.07
CA GLU A 136 -1.32 -15.28 15.49
C GLU A 136 -1.65 -14.15 14.49
N LEU A 137 -2.36 -14.49 13.41
CA LEU A 137 -2.85 -13.57 12.39
C LEU A 137 -4.38 -13.50 12.44
N PRO A 138 -4.96 -12.77 13.40
CA PRO A 138 -6.40 -12.68 13.53
C PRO A 138 -7.03 -11.95 12.35
N VAL A 139 -8.33 -12.16 12.16
CA VAL A 139 -9.17 -11.40 11.26
C VAL A 139 -9.88 -10.31 12.07
N TYR A 140 -9.94 -9.10 11.52
CA TYR A 140 -10.68 -8.00 12.16
C TYR A 140 -12.19 -8.31 12.10
N ASN A 141 -12.87 -8.09 13.22
CA ASN A 141 -14.31 -8.23 13.31
C ASN A 141 -14.87 -7.03 14.09
N ASP A 142 -15.71 -6.24 13.43
CA ASP A 142 -16.36 -5.05 14.02
C ASP A 142 -17.30 -5.40 15.17
N ASP A 143 -17.96 -6.56 15.11
CA ASP A 143 -18.92 -7.01 16.12
C ASP A 143 -18.25 -7.52 17.40
N ASN A 144 -16.95 -7.83 17.34
CA ASN A 144 -16.19 -8.38 18.47
C ASN A 144 -14.74 -7.87 18.46
N ILE A 145 -14.57 -6.62 18.89
CA ILE A 145 -13.23 -5.99 18.97
C ILE A 145 -12.43 -6.63 20.11
N LYS A 146 -11.49 -7.48 19.75
CA LYS A 146 -10.53 -8.09 20.67
C LYS A 146 -9.21 -7.32 20.66
N THR A 147 -8.60 -7.21 21.84
CA THR A 147 -7.22 -6.71 21.97
C THR A 147 -6.27 -7.88 21.81
N TYR A 148 -5.34 -7.80 20.85
CA TYR A 148 -4.31 -8.79 20.61
C TYR A 148 -2.95 -8.27 21.07
N SER A 149 -2.15 -9.17 21.67
CA SER A 149 -0.76 -8.90 22.02
C SER A 149 0.16 -9.61 21.02
N PHE A 150 1.18 -8.91 20.55
CA PHE A 150 2.13 -9.43 19.57
C PHE A 150 3.54 -9.45 20.16
N SER A 151 4.36 -10.43 19.74
CA SER A 151 5.69 -10.67 20.28
C SER A 151 6.70 -9.59 19.88
N GLY A 152 6.54 -9.02 18.69
CA GLY A 152 7.43 -7.99 18.16
C GLY A 152 6.80 -6.60 18.18
N ILE A 153 7.64 -5.59 17.94
CA ILE A 153 7.21 -4.19 17.92
C ILE A 153 7.82 -3.41 16.74
N ARG A 154 7.12 -2.39 16.28
CA ARG A 154 7.67 -1.42 15.34
C ARG A 154 8.48 -0.37 16.10
N ILE A 155 9.81 -0.47 16.09
CA ILE A 155 10.70 0.42 16.86
C ILE A 155 10.81 1.82 16.26
N HIS A 156 10.77 1.92 14.93
CA HIS A 156 10.64 3.19 14.22
C HIS A 156 10.12 2.95 12.79
N ARG A 157 9.97 4.03 12.01
CA ARG A 157 9.46 3.94 10.65
C ARG A 157 10.33 3.03 9.78
N GLY A 158 9.71 2.02 9.18
CA GLY A 158 10.38 1.08 8.27
C GLY A 158 11.13 -0.05 8.96
N MET A 159 11.19 -0.10 10.33
CA MET A 159 11.88 -1.15 11.05
C MET A 159 10.99 -1.82 12.10
N TYR A 160 10.98 -3.13 12.07
CA TYR A 160 10.27 -4.01 12.98
C TYR A 160 11.27 -4.88 13.74
N GLN A 161 11.10 -5.02 15.05
CA GLN A 161 11.94 -5.84 15.92
C GLN A 161 11.13 -7.02 16.46
N CYS A 162 11.65 -8.22 16.28
CA CYS A 162 11.12 -9.46 16.81
C CYS A 162 11.46 -9.63 18.30
N LYS A 163 10.80 -10.58 18.99
CA LYS A 163 11.02 -10.88 20.40
C LYS A 163 12.50 -11.17 20.74
N ASN A 164 13.21 -11.85 19.85
CA ASN A 164 14.63 -12.17 20.03
C ASN A 164 15.60 -11.02 19.71
N GLY A 165 15.09 -9.80 19.46
CA GLY A 165 15.89 -8.62 19.14
C GLY A 165 16.29 -8.49 17.67
N LYS A 166 16.07 -9.49 16.82
CA LYS A 166 16.32 -9.38 15.37
C LYS A 166 15.43 -8.30 14.75
N CYS A 167 16.03 -7.52 13.85
CA CYS A 167 15.33 -6.46 13.15
C CYS A 167 15.16 -6.79 11.67
N LEU A 168 14.02 -6.42 11.11
CA LEU A 168 13.74 -6.52 9.67
C LEU A 168 12.97 -5.29 9.19
N ASN A 169 12.90 -5.12 7.87
CA ASN A 169 12.05 -4.08 7.30
C ASN A 169 10.58 -4.35 7.63
N ALA A 170 9.86 -3.35 8.13
CA ALA A 170 8.47 -3.49 8.59
C ALA A 170 7.50 -3.87 7.45
N ASP A 171 7.76 -3.39 6.22
CA ASP A 171 6.93 -3.71 5.06
C ASP A 171 7.19 -5.15 4.58
N VAL A 172 8.43 -5.65 4.74
CA VAL A 172 8.78 -7.05 4.50
C VAL A 172 8.09 -7.96 5.53
N ASN A 173 8.09 -7.57 6.82
CA ASN A 173 7.36 -8.31 7.86
C ASN A 173 5.86 -8.45 7.51
N GLY A 174 5.22 -7.35 7.10
CA GLY A 174 3.83 -7.36 6.66
C GLY A 174 3.60 -8.25 5.44
N ALA A 175 4.45 -8.17 4.43
CA ALA A 175 4.33 -8.99 3.22
C ALA A 175 4.48 -10.50 3.51
N LEU A 176 5.42 -10.89 4.36
CA LEU A 176 5.60 -12.28 4.80
C LEU A 176 4.39 -12.78 5.58
N ASN A 177 3.79 -11.96 6.43
CA ASN A 177 2.57 -12.30 7.15
C ASN A 177 1.35 -12.42 6.22
N ILE A 178 1.22 -11.57 5.18
CA ILE A 178 0.19 -11.71 4.15
C ILE A 178 0.35 -13.06 3.44
N LEU A 179 1.56 -13.39 3.03
CA LEU A 179 1.86 -14.68 2.39
C LEU A 179 1.53 -15.85 3.33
N ARG A 180 1.92 -15.78 4.60
CA ARG A 180 1.60 -16.81 5.61
C ARG A 180 0.08 -16.98 5.78
N LYS A 181 -0.65 -15.87 5.85
CA LYS A 181 -2.13 -15.86 6.02
C LYS A 181 -2.86 -16.47 4.83
N SER A 182 -2.30 -16.34 3.64
CA SER A 182 -2.90 -16.88 2.40
C SER A 182 -2.86 -18.41 2.29
N ASN A 183 -1.99 -19.08 3.04
CA ASN A 183 -1.77 -20.53 2.98
C ASN A 183 -1.48 -21.07 1.55
N VAL A 184 -1.01 -20.22 0.63
CA VAL A 184 -0.68 -20.62 -0.75
C VAL A 184 0.56 -21.49 -0.81
N VAL A 185 1.48 -21.33 0.14
CA VAL A 185 2.74 -22.05 0.22
C VAL A 185 3.07 -22.36 1.68
N SER A 186 3.66 -23.54 1.92
CA SER A 186 4.24 -23.85 3.23
C SER A 186 5.51 -23.03 3.44
N LEU A 187 5.60 -22.38 4.60
CA LEU A 187 6.76 -21.56 4.99
C LEU A 187 7.60 -22.24 6.08
N GLU A 188 7.40 -23.54 6.33
CA GLU A 188 8.07 -24.33 7.40
C GLU A 188 9.57 -24.42 7.15
N GLY A 189 10.24 -24.00 6.35
CA GLY A 189 11.71 -23.98 6.18
C GLY A 189 12.33 -22.59 6.29
N LEU A 190 11.52 -21.55 6.53
CA LEU A 190 11.97 -20.16 6.55
C LEU A 190 12.21 -19.60 7.95
N TYR A 191 11.86 -20.34 9.00
CA TYR A 191 11.96 -19.87 10.40
C TYR A 191 13.27 -20.24 11.06
#